data_43143373a4825dd816feb5803c6526d9
#
_entry.id   43143373a4825dd816feb5803c6526d9
#
_cell.length_a   1.000
_cell.length_b   1.000
_cell.length_c   1.000
_cell.angle_alpha   90.00
_cell.angle_beta   90.00
_cell.angle_gamma   90.00
#
_symmetry.space_group_name_H-M   'P 1'
#
loop_
_entity.id
_entity.type
_entity.pdbx_description
1 polymer ?
#
loop_
_entity_poly.entity_id
_entity_poly.type
_entity_poly.pdbx_seq_one_letter_code
_entity_poly.pdbx_strand_id
1 'polypeptide(L)'
;MFRLETEHLIIRDMQDTDEAAFVAISQDEKYQRFYSEADCSPSKYQELTKLFVAQAKEHPRTSYQLAIEHKANGQFIGTVCLRVENDNQASIGCGLSRDYQGAGLIREAAYALVNFGFSELDIHRVYAETISLNHGAIRLCRSLGMKQEAHFRENRFFKQRWWDTVVFAILRSDWKQNR
;
A
#
# COMPACT_ATOMS: atom_id res chain seq x y z
N MET A 1 15.14 -12.54 3.52
CA MET A 1 13.77 -12.23 4.00
C MET A 1 13.74 -10.76 4.37
N PHE A 2 12.80 -10.01 3.79
CA PHE A 2 12.64 -8.57 4.08
C PHE A 2 11.95 -8.37 5.43
N ARG A 3 12.46 -7.42 6.22
CA ARG A 3 11.88 -7.04 7.50
C ARG A 3 12.29 -5.61 7.87
N LEU A 4 11.31 -4.76 8.13
CA LEU A 4 11.47 -3.44 8.74
C LEU A 4 10.72 -3.42 10.06
N GLU A 5 11.29 -2.79 11.06
CA GLU A 5 10.63 -2.56 12.35
C GLU A 5 10.45 -1.07 12.59
N THR A 6 9.26 -0.72 13.06
CA THR A 6 8.89 0.64 13.46
C THR A 6 8.52 0.64 14.95
N GLU A 7 7.96 1.70 15.48
CA GLU A 7 7.54 1.75 16.89
C GLU A 7 6.52 0.66 17.23
N HIS A 8 5.45 0.54 16.40
CA HIS A 8 4.32 -0.34 16.68
C HIS A 8 4.22 -1.55 15.73
N LEU A 9 4.99 -1.56 14.62
CA LEU A 9 4.78 -2.50 13.54
C LEU A 9 6.03 -3.30 13.18
N ILE A 10 5.80 -4.50 12.66
CA ILE A 10 6.74 -5.28 11.86
C ILE A 10 6.17 -5.32 10.43
N ILE A 11 6.95 -4.80 9.47
CA ILE A 11 6.65 -4.86 8.06
C ILE A 11 7.55 -5.92 7.46
N ARG A 12 6.98 -7.00 6.95
CA ARG A 12 7.72 -8.19 6.52
C ARG A 12 7.19 -8.79 5.23
N ASP A 13 7.95 -9.70 4.66
CA ASP A 13 7.45 -10.51 3.55
C ASP A 13 6.14 -11.21 3.91
N MET A 14 5.24 -11.30 2.91
CA MET A 14 4.01 -12.05 3.00
C MET A 14 4.31 -13.54 3.16
N GLN A 15 3.53 -14.25 3.95
CA GLN A 15 3.62 -15.68 4.18
C GLN A 15 2.29 -16.36 3.82
N ASP A 16 2.33 -17.67 3.51
CA ASP A 16 1.10 -18.41 3.21
C ASP A 16 0.13 -18.42 4.39
N THR A 17 0.63 -18.34 5.62
CA THR A 17 -0.16 -18.24 6.85
C THR A 17 -0.96 -16.93 6.98
N ASP A 18 -0.61 -15.89 6.21
CA ASP A 18 -1.33 -14.61 6.21
C ASP A 18 -2.60 -14.65 5.35
N GLU A 19 -2.78 -15.68 4.50
CA GLU A 19 -3.87 -15.76 3.51
C GLU A 19 -5.24 -15.55 4.14
N ALA A 20 -5.55 -16.28 5.21
CA ALA A 20 -6.88 -16.21 5.83
C ALA A 20 -7.22 -14.80 6.35
N ALA A 21 -6.25 -14.15 7.00
CA ALA A 21 -6.42 -12.78 7.50
C ALA A 21 -6.50 -11.76 6.36
N PHE A 22 -5.73 -11.93 5.31
CA PHE A 22 -5.75 -11.05 4.14
C PHE A 22 -7.07 -11.15 3.38
N VAL A 23 -7.60 -12.37 3.18
CA VAL A 23 -8.93 -12.60 2.61
C VAL A 23 -9.99 -11.95 3.50
N ALA A 24 -9.94 -12.13 4.82
CA ALA A 24 -10.93 -11.56 5.74
C ALA A 24 -11.00 -10.02 5.66
N ILE A 25 -9.85 -9.34 5.55
CA ILE A 25 -9.80 -7.88 5.36
C ILE A 25 -10.51 -7.48 4.07
N SER A 26 -10.33 -8.23 2.99
CA SER A 26 -10.95 -7.93 1.69
C SER A 26 -12.47 -8.05 1.68
N GLN A 27 -13.06 -8.74 2.65
CA GLN A 27 -14.52 -8.93 2.74
C GLN A 27 -15.22 -7.83 3.56
N ASP A 28 -14.49 -6.91 4.18
CA ASP A 28 -15.09 -5.75 4.84
C ASP A 28 -15.69 -4.77 3.82
N GLU A 29 -16.97 -4.40 3.98
CA GLU A 29 -17.70 -3.56 3.02
C GLU A 29 -17.06 -2.17 2.84
N LYS A 30 -16.47 -1.59 3.88
CA LYS A 30 -15.80 -0.29 3.78
C LYS A 30 -14.47 -0.43 3.08
N TYR A 31 -13.76 -1.54 3.27
CA TYR A 31 -12.55 -1.84 2.54
C TYR A 31 -12.84 -1.96 1.04
N GLN A 32 -13.92 -2.66 0.67
CA GLN A 32 -14.34 -2.88 -0.71
C GLN A 32 -14.85 -1.63 -1.43
N ARG A 33 -15.16 -0.56 -0.70
CA ARG A 33 -15.91 0.58 -1.23
C ARG A 33 -15.37 1.13 -2.54
N PHE A 34 -14.06 1.18 -2.69
CA PHE A 34 -13.37 1.78 -3.84
C PHE A 34 -12.69 0.76 -4.76
N TYR A 35 -13.06 -0.50 -4.64
CA TYR A 35 -12.61 -1.60 -5.50
C TYR A 35 -13.78 -2.17 -6.31
N SER A 36 -13.47 -2.79 -7.46
CA SER A 36 -14.47 -3.59 -8.18
C SER A 36 -14.79 -4.86 -7.40
N GLU A 37 -15.93 -5.49 -7.68
CA GLU A 37 -16.31 -6.76 -7.08
C GLU A 37 -15.28 -7.87 -7.36
N ALA A 38 -14.76 -7.90 -8.59
CA ALA A 38 -13.73 -8.87 -8.98
C ALA A 38 -12.42 -8.68 -8.21
N ASP A 39 -12.04 -7.42 -7.96
CA ASP A 39 -10.81 -7.08 -7.24
C ASP A 39 -10.87 -7.40 -5.74
N CYS A 40 -12.05 -7.65 -5.18
CA CYS A 40 -12.26 -7.97 -3.77
C CYS A 40 -12.74 -9.41 -3.52
N SER A 41 -12.78 -10.27 -4.56
CA SER A 41 -13.19 -11.65 -4.37
C SER A 41 -12.22 -12.42 -3.47
N PRO A 42 -12.69 -13.39 -2.65
CA PRO A 42 -11.81 -14.23 -1.85
C PRO A 42 -10.74 -14.94 -2.68
N SER A 43 -11.09 -15.49 -3.84
CA SER A 43 -10.17 -16.15 -4.76
C SER A 43 -9.06 -15.21 -5.25
N LYS A 44 -9.40 -13.95 -5.52
CA LYS A 44 -8.39 -12.93 -5.90
C LYS A 44 -7.35 -12.72 -4.81
N TYR A 45 -7.77 -12.64 -3.55
CA TYR A 45 -6.84 -12.43 -2.43
C TYR A 45 -6.01 -13.68 -2.12
N GLN A 46 -6.54 -14.89 -2.35
CA GLN A 46 -5.76 -16.13 -2.31
C GLN A 46 -4.67 -16.16 -3.40
N GLU A 47 -5.02 -15.77 -4.63
CA GLU A 47 -4.04 -15.64 -5.73
C GLU A 47 -2.98 -14.57 -5.41
N LEU A 48 -3.40 -13.42 -4.88
CA LEU A 48 -2.48 -12.35 -4.48
C LEU A 48 -1.51 -12.81 -3.39
N THR A 49 -1.96 -13.58 -2.41
CA THR A 49 -1.07 -14.14 -1.37
C THR A 49 0.05 -14.97 -2.00
N LYS A 50 -0.30 -15.91 -2.88
CA LYS A 50 0.67 -16.76 -3.59
C LYS A 50 1.64 -15.93 -4.43
N LEU A 51 1.11 -14.92 -5.14
CA LEU A 51 1.92 -14.01 -5.94
C LEU A 51 2.92 -13.24 -5.06
N PHE A 52 2.48 -12.69 -3.94
CA PHE A 52 3.32 -11.89 -3.05
C PHE A 52 4.42 -12.74 -2.39
N VAL A 53 4.10 -13.96 -1.99
CA VAL A 53 5.09 -14.94 -1.49
C VAL A 53 6.13 -15.29 -2.56
N ALA A 54 5.71 -15.45 -3.81
CA ALA A 54 6.62 -15.68 -4.94
C ALA A 54 7.50 -14.47 -5.22
N GLN A 55 6.93 -13.27 -5.29
CA GLN A 55 7.67 -12.02 -5.55
C GLN A 55 8.71 -11.70 -4.47
N ALA A 56 8.51 -12.15 -3.25
CA ALA A 56 9.51 -12.00 -2.18
C ALA A 56 10.84 -12.72 -2.48
N LYS A 57 10.83 -13.70 -3.39
CA LYS A 57 11.99 -14.51 -3.77
C LYS A 57 12.65 -14.08 -5.08
N GLU A 58 12.09 -13.08 -5.76
CA GLU A 58 12.62 -12.61 -7.05
C GLU A 58 13.96 -11.90 -6.89
N HIS A 59 14.84 -12.06 -7.88
CA HIS A 59 16.12 -11.38 -7.99
C HIS A 59 16.38 -10.95 -9.45
N PRO A 60 16.52 -9.66 -9.77
CA PRO A 60 16.36 -8.53 -8.84
C PRO A 60 14.92 -8.37 -8.38
N ARG A 61 14.73 -7.95 -7.13
CA ARG A 61 13.40 -7.72 -6.59
C ARG A 61 12.90 -6.34 -6.95
N THR A 62 11.75 -6.28 -7.59
CA THR A 62 11.07 -5.02 -7.96
C THR A 62 9.74 -4.83 -7.23
N SER A 63 9.18 -5.89 -6.64
CA SER A 63 7.88 -5.87 -5.98
C SER A 63 8.01 -6.19 -4.49
N TYR A 64 7.82 -5.17 -3.66
CA TYR A 64 7.77 -5.29 -2.19
C TYR A 64 6.31 -5.29 -1.76
N GLN A 65 5.68 -6.46 -1.74
CA GLN A 65 4.29 -6.67 -1.31
C GLN A 65 4.34 -7.25 0.11
N LEU A 66 4.14 -6.39 1.11
CA LEU A 66 4.53 -6.69 2.48
C LEU A 66 3.32 -6.78 3.40
N ALA A 67 3.38 -7.71 4.34
CA ALA A 67 2.46 -7.82 5.45
C ALA A 67 2.80 -6.77 6.51
N ILE A 68 1.78 -6.20 7.13
CA ILE A 68 1.88 -5.36 8.32
C ILE A 68 1.42 -6.21 9.51
N GLU A 69 2.33 -6.44 10.45
CA GLU A 69 2.08 -7.16 11.70
C GLU A 69 2.14 -6.16 12.87
N HIS A 70 1.15 -6.23 13.76
CA HIS A 70 1.11 -5.38 14.95
C HIS A 70 1.94 -6.00 16.08
N LYS A 71 2.96 -5.29 16.57
CA LYS A 71 3.93 -5.82 17.55
C LYS A 71 3.30 -6.31 18.85
N ALA A 72 2.26 -5.63 19.34
CA ALA A 72 1.69 -5.93 20.64
C ALA A 72 0.99 -7.30 20.72
N ASN A 73 0.51 -7.83 19.59
CA ASN A 73 -0.26 -9.08 19.56
C ASN A 73 0.16 -10.05 18.45
N GLY A 74 1.13 -9.69 17.61
CA GLY A 74 1.61 -10.52 16.50
C GLY A 74 0.60 -10.73 15.37
N GLN A 75 -0.49 -9.94 15.32
CA GLN A 75 -1.53 -10.12 14.31
C GLN A 75 -1.17 -9.46 13.00
N PHE A 76 -1.49 -10.14 11.89
CA PHE A 76 -1.55 -9.52 10.57
C PHE A 76 -2.71 -8.51 10.54
N ILE A 77 -2.41 -7.25 10.24
CA ILE A 77 -3.41 -6.18 10.28
C ILE A 77 -3.60 -5.49 8.93
N GLY A 78 -2.82 -5.84 7.92
CA GLY A 78 -2.93 -5.23 6.60
C GLY A 78 -1.70 -5.44 5.74
N THR A 79 -1.63 -4.69 4.64
CA THR A 79 -0.52 -4.72 3.69
C THR A 79 -0.04 -3.33 3.35
N VAL A 80 1.25 -3.23 3.02
CA VAL A 80 1.86 -2.07 2.39
C VAL A 80 2.77 -2.55 1.26
N CYS A 81 2.75 -1.89 0.13
CA CYS A 81 3.54 -2.31 -1.02
C CYS A 81 4.29 -1.15 -1.66
N LEU A 82 5.47 -1.45 -2.19
CA LEU A 82 6.26 -0.57 -3.04
C LEU A 82 6.65 -1.36 -4.29
N ARG A 83 6.28 -0.87 -5.47
CA ARG A 83 6.60 -1.48 -6.76
C ARG A 83 7.53 -0.57 -7.51
N VAL A 84 8.75 -1.05 -7.71
CA VAL A 84 9.80 -0.33 -8.46
C VAL A 84 9.50 -0.41 -9.95
N GLU A 85 9.57 0.70 -10.61
CA GLU A 85 9.27 0.89 -12.02
C GLU A 85 10.47 1.52 -12.74
N ASN A 86 10.35 1.69 -14.05
CA ASN A 86 11.38 2.36 -14.84
C ASN A 86 11.64 3.78 -14.34
N ASP A 87 12.78 4.35 -14.72
CA ASP A 87 13.19 5.72 -14.40
C ASP A 87 13.28 6.00 -12.89
N ASN A 88 13.66 4.99 -12.11
CA ASN A 88 13.80 5.08 -10.65
C ASN A 88 12.53 5.61 -9.96
N GLN A 89 11.37 5.22 -10.46
CA GLN A 89 10.09 5.51 -9.84
C GLN A 89 9.55 4.30 -9.09
N ALA A 90 8.65 4.54 -8.17
CA ALA A 90 7.90 3.47 -7.52
C ALA A 90 6.47 3.90 -7.20
N SER A 91 5.53 2.95 -7.35
CA SER A 91 4.17 3.12 -6.84
C SER A 91 4.06 2.55 -5.43
N ILE A 92 3.31 3.25 -4.57
CA ILE A 92 2.97 2.78 -3.21
C ILE A 92 1.48 2.51 -3.10
N GLY A 93 1.13 1.44 -2.41
CA GLY A 93 -0.24 1.11 -2.03
C GLY A 93 -0.28 0.53 -0.64
N CYS A 94 -1.42 0.64 0.03
CA CYS A 94 -1.60 0.07 1.36
C CYS A 94 -3.07 -0.16 1.68
N GLY A 95 -3.32 -1.10 2.58
CA GLY A 95 -4.63 -1.38 3.12
C GLY A 95 -4.50 -1.88 4.56
N LEU A 96 -5.41 -1.48 5.44
CA LEU A 96 -5.40 -1.83 6.85
C LEU A 96 -6.77 -2.33 7.28
N SER A 97 -6.78 -3.37 8.09
CA SER A 97 -7.98 -3.83 8.77
C SER A 97 -8.65 -2.66 9.52
N ARG A 98 -9.97 -2.64 9.46
CA ARG A 98 -10.78 -1.55 10.02
C ARG A 98 -10.53 -1.30 11.50
N ASP A 99 -10.33 -2.37 12.27
CA ASP A 99 -10.12 -2.29 13.72
C ASP A 99 -8.83 -1.58 14.10
N TYR A 100 -7.90 -1.45 13.16
CA TYR A 100 -6.60 -0.80 13.35
C TYR A 100 -6.49 0.57 12.67
N GLN A 101 -7.60 1.07 12.09
CA GLN A 101 -7.63 2.41 11.48
C GLN A 101 -7.75 3.50 12.54
N GLY A 102 -7.29 4.72 12.21
CA GLY A 102 -7.40 5.90 13.08
C GLY A 102 -6.25 6.08 14.08
N ALA A 103 -5.42 5.07 14.32
CA ALA A 103 -4.29 5.11 15.26
C ALA A 103 -2.94 5.54 14.62
N GLY A 104 -2.95 5.99 13.35
CA GLY A 104 -1.71 6.40 12.66
C GLY A 104 -0.86 5.25 12.10
N LEU A 105 -1.23 4.00 12.35
CA LEU A 105 -0.42 2.82 11.97
C LEU A 105 -0.17 2.72 10.46
N ILE A 106 -1.16 3.04 9.63
CA ILE A 106 -0.96 3.01 8.17
C ILE A 106 0.03 4.08 7.70
N ARG A 107 0.04 5.25 8.34
CA ARG A 107 1.03 6.30 8.07
C ARG A 107 2.42 5.85 8.49
N GLU A 108 2.54 5.21 9.65
CA GLU A 108 3.81 4.65 10.15
C GLU A 108 4.38 3.62 9.16
N ALA A 109 3.56 2.67 8.69
CA ALA A 109 3.96 1.67 7.71
C ALA A 109 4.37 2.29 6.36
N ALA A 110 3.53 3.18 5.83
CA ALA A 110 3.79 3.84 4.54
C ALA A 110 5.05 4.72 4.61
N TYR A 111 5.23 5.47 5.71
CA TYR A 111 6.43 6.29 5.93
C TYR A 111 7.70 5.44 5.92
N ALA A 112 7.71 4.34 6.66
CA ALA A 112 8.86 3.44 6.74
C ALA A 112 9.22 2.87 5.36
N LEU A 113 8.22 2.48 4.58
CA LEU A 113 8.45 1.89 3.25
C LEU A 113 8.88 2.94 2.21
N VAL A 114 8.31 4.14 2.23
CA VAL A 114 8.77 5.27 1.39
C VAL A 114 10.22 5.63 1.73
N ASN A 115 10.54 5.68 3.01
CA ASN A 115 11.91 5.94 3.46
C ASN A 115 12.89 4.87 2.96
N PHE A 116 12.53 3.60 3.06
CA PHE A 116 13.31 2.49 2.52
C PHE A 116 13.51 2.65 1.00
N GLY A 117 12.47 2.98 0.24
CA GLY A 117 12.57 3.22 -1.20
C GLY A 117 13.58 4.30 -1.56
N PHE A 118 13.58 5.40 -0.82
CA PHE A 118 14.53 6.51 -1.06
C PHE A 118 15.94 6.24 -0.56
N SER A 119 16.12 5.49 0.54
CA SER A 119 17.45 5.28 1.14
C SER A 119 18.18 4.07 0.55
N GLU A 120 17.46 2.98 0.25
CA GLU A 120 18.07 1.69 -0.09
C GLU A 120 17.89 1.29 -1.57
N LEU A 121 16.83 1.77 -2.24
CA LEU A 121 16.51 1.35 -3.61
C LEU A 121 16.82 2.41 -4.69
N ASP A 122 17.46 3.50 -4.30
CA ASP A 122 17.76 4.63 -5.18
C ASP A 122 16.55 5.19 -5.96
N ILE A 123 15.36 5.09 -5.38
CA ILE A 123 14.15 5.65 -5.98
C ILE A 123 14.25 7.18 -6.02
N HIS A 124 13.86 7.77 -7.12
CA HIS A 124 13.82 9.21 -7.32
C HIS A 124 12.44 9.79 -6.98
N ARG A 125 11.37 9.08 -7.32
CA ARG A 125 9.98 9.51 -7.16
C ARG A 125 9.10 8.36 -6.66
N VAL A 126 8.30 8.62 -5.63
CA VAL A 126 7.25 7.69 -5.16
C VAL A 126 5.89 8.32 -5.43
N TYR A 127 4.97 7.55 -6.00
CA TYR A 127 3.61 8.01 -6.26
C TYR A 127 2.54 7.02 -5.78
N ALA A 128 1.35 7.54 -5.58
CA ALA A 128 0.15 6.76 -5.25
C ALA A 128 -1.02 7.22 -6.13
N GLU A 129 -1.81 6.28 -6.59
CA GLU A 129 -3.08 6.53 -7.27
C GLU A 129 -4.24 6.01 -6.44
N THR A 130 -5.31 6.79 -6.35
CA THR A 130 -6.52 6.38 -5.63
C THR A 130 -7.78 7.00 -6.24
N ILE A 131 -8.93 6.44 -5.90
CA ILE A 131 -10.23 7.02 -6.25
C ILE A 131 -10.36 8.39 -5.55
N SER A 132 -10.83 9.41 -6.29
CA SER A 132 -10.92 10.81 -5.80
C SER A 132 -11.80 10.98 -4.56
N LEU A 133 -12.73 10.06 -4.32
CA LEU A 133 -13.59 10.03 -3.14
C LEU A 133 -12.98 9.27 -1.95
N ASN A 134 -11.81 8.66 -2.11
CA ASN A 134 -11.09 7.97 -1.03
C ASN A 134 -10.33 8.99 -0.18
N HIS A 135 -11.06 9.74 0.63
CA HIS A 135 -10.48 10.80 1.48
C HIS A 135 -9.47 10.26 2.50
N GLY A 136 -9.58 8.99 2.90
CA GLY A 136 -8.61 8.34 3.78
C GLY A 136 -7.23 8.21 3.12
N ALA A 137 -7.19 7.68 1.90
CA ALA A 137 -5.97 7.56 1.11
C ALA A 137 -5.38 8.94 0.76
N ILE A 138 -6.22 9.92 0.40
CA ILE A 138 -5.77 11.29 0.11
C ILE A 138 -5.13 11.94 1.34
N ARG A 139 -5.74 11.79 2.53
CA ARG A 139 -5.13 12.28 3.78
C ARG A 139 -3.80 11.61 4.08
N LEU A 140 -3.70 10.31 3.84
CA LEU A 140 -2.43 9.58 4.00
C LEU A 140 -1.35 10.14 3.06
N CYS A 141 -1.64 10.29 1.76
CA CYS A 141 -0.70 10.85 0.80
C CYS A 141 -0.20 12.24 1.24
N ARG A 142 -1.12 13.13 1.65
CA ARG A 142 -0.77 14.45 2.14
C ARG A 142 0.07 14.41 3.42
N SER A 143 -0.22 13.48 4.33
CA SER A 143 0.55 13.31 5.58
C SER A 143 1.98 12.81 5.36
N LEU A 144 2.24 12.20 4.20
CA LEU A 144 3.57 11.80 3.73
C LEU A 144 4.29 12.92 2.97
N GLY A 145 3.66 14.10 2.83
CA GLY A 145 4.21 15.22 2.07
C GLY A 145 4.03 15.12 0.56
N MET A 146 3.22 14.17 0.09
CA MET A 146 2.93 14.03 -1.35
C MET A 146 2.05 15.18 -1.84
N LYS A 147 2.32 15.64 -3.08
CA LYS A 147 1.55 16.66 -3.79
C LYS A 147 0.68 15.99 -4.84
N GLN A 148 -0.53 16.52 -5.04
CA GLN A 148 -1.40 16.05 -6.12
C GLN A 148 -0.85 16.53 -7.47
N GLU A 149 -0.60 15.59 -8.38
CA GLU A 149 -0.07 15.87 -9.72
C GLU A 149 -1.11 15.69 -10.83
N ALA A 150 -2.13 14.86 -10.60
CA ALA A 150 -3.16 14.61 -11.61
C ALA A 150 -4.53 14.35 -11.00
N HIS A 151 -5.56 14.63 -11.79
CA HIS A 151 -6.95 14.26 -11.57
C HIS A 151 -7.53 13.79 -12.90
N PHE A 152 -7.86 12.52 -13.01
CA PHE A 152 -8.48 11.93 -14.19
C PHE A 152 -9.98 11.77 -13.93
N ARG A 153 -10.78 12.46 -14.73
CA ARG A 153 -12.25 12.42 -14.59
C ARG A 153 -12.79 11.18 -15.30
N GLU A 154 -13.68 10.45 -14.63
CA GLU A 154 -14.44 9.32 -15.16
C GLU A 154 -13.58 8.29 -15.92
N ASN A 155 -12.36 8.03 -15.43
CA ASN A 155 -11.40 7.13 -16.08
C ASN A 155 -11.51 5.67 -15.63
N ARG A 156 -12.36 5.37 -14.65
CA ARG A 156 -12.63 4.01 -14.18
C ARG A 156 -14.14 3.75 -14.10
N PHE A 157 -14.57 2.57 -14.56
CA PHE A 157 -15.97 2.15 -14.46
C PHE A 157 -16.08 0.86 -13.68
N PHE A 158 -16.76 0.86 -12.55
CA PHE A 158 -17.10 -0.32 -11.75
C PHE A 158 -18.27 0.01 -10.80
N LYS A 159 -18.95 -1.01 -10.27
CA LYS A 159 -20.16 -0.82 -9.46
C LYS A 159 -21.18 0.08 -10.15
N GLN A 160 -21.34 -0.14 -11.47
CA GLN A 160 -22.30 0.56 -12.32
C GLN A 160 -22.19 2.10 -12.32
N ARG A 161 -20.98 2.63 -12.05
CA ARG A 161 -20.72 4.08 -12.11
C ARG A 161 -19.30 4.40 -12.56
N TRP A 162 -19.14 5.59 -13.08
CA TRP A 162 -17.83 6.17 -13.37
C TRP A 162 -17.20 6.77 -12.12
N TRP A 163 -15.90 6.60 -12.01
CA TRP A 163 -15.09 7.09 -10.92
C TRP A 163 -13.93 7.92 -11.45
N ASP A 164 -13.59 8.97 -10.72
CA ASP A 164 -12.37 9.73 -10.94
C ASP A 164 -11.22 9.12 -10.15
N THR A 165 -10.01 9.25 -10.66
CA THR A 165 -8.79 8.95 -9.92
C THR A 165 -7.90 10.17 -9.76
N VAL A 166 -7.13 10.19 -8.69
CA VAL A 166 -6.13 11.23 -8.40
C VAL A 166 -4.77 10.58 -8.18
N VAL A 167 -3.72 11.26 -8.62
CA VAL A 167 -2.33 10.83 -8.43
C VAL A 167 -1.64 11.82 -7.51
N PHE A 168 -0.99 11.29 -6.49
CA PHE A 168 -0.14 12.01 -5.56
C PHE A 168 1.29 11.50 -5.68
N ALA A 169 2.27 12.39 -5.59
CA ALA A 169 3.67 11.99 -5.65
C ALA A 169 4.56 12.85 -4.75
N ILE A 170 5.72 12.29 -4.42
CA ILE A 170 6.80 12.97 -3.71
C ILE A 170 8.16 12.63 -4.33
N LEU A 171 9.02 13.61 -4.44
CA LEU A 171 10.39 13.45 -4.90
C LEU A 171 11.33 13.18 -3.72
N ARG A 172 12.44 12.49 -3.97
CA ARG A 172 13.49 12.28 -2.98
C ARG A 172 14.00 13.59 -2.38
N SER A 173 14.12 14.64 -3.17
CA SER A 173 14.55 15.96 -2.72
C SER A 173 13.59 16.56 -1.69
N ASP A 174 12.28 16.46 -1.95
CA ASP A 174 11.24 16.94 -1.01
C ASP A 174 11.24 16.12 0.29
N TRP A 175 11.48 14.79 0.19
CA TRP A 175 11.54 13.90 1.35
C TRP A 175 12.68 14.26 2.31
N LYS A 176 13.84 14.62 1.77
CA LYS A 176 15.02 15.04 2.58
C LYS A 176 14.81 16.38 3.30
N GLN A 177 14.02 17.29 2.73
CA GLN A 177 13.74 18.60 3.33
C GLN A 177 12.73 18.53 4.49
N ASN A 178 11.91 17.48 4.52
CA ASN A 178 10.87 17.27 5.54
C ASN A 178 11.35 16.46 6.76
N ARG A 179 12.66 16.28 6.90
CA ARG A 179 13.29 15.58 8.06
C ARG A 179 13.85 16.51 9.10
#